data_0c9893d43158a2b60a49d0d7ee81583e
#
_entry.id   0c9893d43158a2b60a49d0d7ee81583e
#
_cell.length_a   1.000
_cell.length_b   1.000
_cell.length_c   1.000
_cell.angle_alpha   90.00
_cell.angle_beta   90.00
_cell.angle_gamma   90.00
#
_symmetry.space_group_name_H-M   'P 1'
#
loop_
_entity.id
_entity.type
_entity.pdbx_description
1 polymer ?
#
loop_
_entity_poly.entity_id
_entity_poly.type
_entity_poly.pdbx_seq_one_letter_code
_entity_poly.pdbx_strand_id
1 'polypeptide(L)'
;MKYFDLDGKKSYFNISKYVIGWRPALMVRVCDNVVDDGYFISVNLLDNAEKPIIPEDCIAFDVNNVGPEVYARLRQLGFFEEVDTVNSGFCFYPVCKLNLKKIKEYAV
;
A
#
# COMPACT_ATOMS: atom_id res chain seq x y z
N MET A 1 2.28 -19.12 3.33
CA MET A 1 1.80 -17.73 3.28
C MET A 1 0.57 -17.60 4.16
N LYS A 2 0.50 -16.53 4.92
CA LYS A 2 -0.69 -16.19 5.72
C LYS A 2 -1.64 -15.31 4.94
N TYR A 3 -2.90 -15.28 5.39
CA TYR A 3 -3.93 -14.39 4.85
C TYR A 3 -4.46 -13.50 5.97
N PHE A 4 -4.91 -12.31 5.62
CA PHE A 4 -5.61 -11.43 6.56
C PHE A 4 -7.04 -11.18 6.10
N ASP A 5 -7.89 -10.82 7.06
CA ASP A 5 -9.28 -10.49 6.79
C ASP A 5 -9.41 -8.99 6.50
N LEU A 6 -9.91 -8.65 5.33
CA LEU A 6 -10.20 -7.30 4.94
C LEU A 6 -11.66 -7.24 4.50
N ASP A 7 -12.49 -6.61 5.33
CA ASP A 7 -13.92 -6.46 5.09
C ASP A 7 -14.63 -7.81 4.84
N GLY A 8 -14.29 -8.81 5.68
CA GLY A 8 -14.85 -10.15 5.58
C GLY A 8 -14.26 -11.02 4.48
N LYS A 9 -13.26 -10.50 3.74
CA LYS A 9 -12.64 -11.22 2.63
C LYS A 9 -11.21 -11.60 2.95
N LYS A 10 -10.86 -12.85 2.61
CA LYS A 10 -9.52 -13.38 2.73
C LYS A 10 -8.59 -12.69 1.74
N SER A 11 -7.53 -12.07 2.24
CA SER A 11 -6.67 -11.19 1.44
C SER A 11 -5.19 -11.46 1.67
N TYR A 12 -4.36 -11.05 0.71
CA TYR A 12 -2.91 -11.14 0.77
C TYR A 12 -2.29 -10.02 -0.07
N PHE A 13 -0.96 -9.85 0.04
CA PHE A 13 -0.26 -8.82 -0.70
C PHE A 13 0.51 -9.36 -1.88
N ASN A 14 0.62 -8.55 -2.92
CA ASN A 14 1.68 -8.62 -3.92
C ASN A 14 2.60 -7.42 -3.72
N ILE A 15 3.90 -7.70 -3.60
CA ILE A 15 4.92 -6.67 -3.43
C ILE A 15 5.75 -6.60 -4.71
N SER A 16 5.89 -5.41 -5.25
CA SER A 16 6.78 -5.13 -6.37
C SER A 16 7.46 -3.79 -6.15
N LYS A 17 8.12 -3.25 -7.16
CA LYS A 17 8.73 -1.92 -7.12
C LYS A 17 8.34 -1.16 -8.37
N TYR A 18 8.12 0.14 -8.20
CA TYR A 18 7.92 1.01 -9.35
C TYR A 18 9.21 1.10 -10.18
N VAL A 19 9.08 1.08 -11.50
CA VAL A 19 10.22 1.14 -12.41
C VAL A 19 10.97 2.47 -12.24
N ILE A 20 10.23 3.57 -12.07
CA ILE A 20 10.81 4.87 -11.79
C ILE A 20 10.86 5.08 -10.29
N GLY A 21 12.06 5.28 -9.74
CA GLY A 21 12.29 5.58 -8.33
C GLY A 21 12.47 4.38 -7.41
N TRP A 22 12.08 3.18 -7.84
CA TRP A 22 12.27 1.92 -7.11
C TRP A 22 11.64 1.88 -5.71
N ARG A 23 10.63 2.71 -5.46
CA ARG A 23 9.84 2.64 -4.22
C ARG A 23 8.92 1.42 -4.25
N PRO A 24 8.57 0.85 -3.09
CA PRO A 24 7.66 -0.30 -3.07
C PRO A 24 6.32 0.01 -3.72
N ALA A 25 5.84 -0.93 -4.54
CA ALA A 25 4.49 -0.93 -5.07
C ALA A 25 3.73 -2.07 -4.38
N LEU A 26 2.67 -1.73 -3.67
CA LEU A 26 1.94 -2.67 -2.84
C LEU A 26 0.52 -2.85 -3.36
N MET A 27 0.16 -4.10 -3.65
CA MET A 27 -1.17 -4.47 -4.11
C MET A 27 -1.82 -5.40 -3.08
N VAL A 28 -3.09 -5.16 -2.79
CA VAL A 28 -3.92 -6.11 -2.05
C VAL A 28 -4.62 -7.01 -3.06
N ARG A 29 -4.50 -8.32 -2.84
CA ARG A 29 -5.23 -9.33 -3.60
C ARG A 29 -6.32 -9.91 -2.72
N VAL A 30 -7.50 -10.06 -3.27
CA VAL A 30 -8.65 -10.59 -2.56
C VAL A 30 -8.96 -11.98 -3.14
N CYS A 31 -8.93 -12.99 -2.28
CA CYS A 31 -9.33 -14.35 -2.66
C CYS A 31 -10.85 -14.43 -2.68
N ASP A 32 -11.41 -14.60 -3.86
CA ASP A 32 -12.81 -14.92 -4.03
C ASP A 32 -12.90 -16.34 -4.58
N ASN A 33 -14.02 -17.03 -4.34
CA ASN A 33 -14.24 -18.38 -4.83
C ASN A 33 -14.31 -18.47 -6.37
N VAL A 34 -14.48 -17.35 -7.05
CA VAL A 34 -14.67 -17.29 -8.49
C VAL A 34 -13.53 -16.60 -9.21
N VAL A 35 -13.03 -15.47 -8.67
CA VAL A 35 -11.98 -14.65 -9.30
C VAL A 35 -11.06 -14.08 -8.23
N ASP A 36 -9.75 -14.18 -8.44
CA ASP A 36 -8.77 -13.42 -7.67
C ASP A 36 -8.80 -11.97 -8.16
N ASP A 37 -9.25 -11.08 -7.29
CA ASP A 37 -9.29 -9.65 -7.57
C ASP A 37 -8.17 -8.94 -6.82
N GLY A 38 -7.76 -7.79 -7.32
CA GLY A 38 -6.68 -7.03 -6.69
C GLY A 38 -6.69 -5.56 -7.07
N TYR A 39 -6.11 -4.75 -6.18
CA TYR A 39 -5.99 -3.32 -6.42
C TYR A 39 -4.72 -2.79 -5.73
N PHE A 40 -4.12 -1.77 -6.32
CA PHE A 40 -2.98 -1.10 -5.71
C PHE A 40 -3.44 -0.21 -4.55
N ILE A 41 -2.69 -0.26 -3.46
CA ILE A 41 -2.91 0.63 -2.30
C ILE A 41 -1.84 1.72 -2.22
N SER A 42 -0.80 1.64 -3.05
CA SER A 42 0.27 2.63 -3.12
C SER A 42 0.18 3.47 -4.39
N VAL A 43 0.77 4.65 -4.33
CA VAL A 43 0.91 5.58 -5.46
C VAL A 43 2.37 5.95 -5.61
N ASN A 44 2.87 6.04 -6.84
CA ASN A 44 4.24 6.47 -7.11
C ASN A 44 4.28 8.00 -7.22
N LEU A 45 4.71 8.68 -6.16
CA LEU A 45 4.80 10.13 -6.12
C LEU A 45 6.22 10.57 -6.46
N LEU A 46 6.34 11.36 -7.52
CA LEU A 46 7.61 11.82 -8.06
C LEU A 46 7.63 13.34 -8.16
N ASP A 47 8.83 13.93 -8.03
CA ASP A 47 9.03 15.35 -8.32
C ASP A 47 9.18 15.60 -9.83
N ASN A 48 9.45 16.85 -10.22
CA ASN A 48 9.59 17.24 -11.61
C ASN A 48 10.80 16.59 -12.33
N ALA A 49 11.76 16.08 -11.55
CA ALA A 49 12.93 15.35 -12.06
C ALA A 49 12.73 13.84 -12.03
N GLU A 50 11.48 13.37 -11.85
CA GLU A 50 11.11 11.97 -11.74
C GLU A 50 11.80 11.25 -10.57
N LYS A 51 12.03 11.97 -9.46
CA LYS A 51 12.59 11.41 -8.23
C LYS A 51 11.50 11.23 -7.19
N PRO A 52 11.52 10.11 -6.44
CA PRO A 52 10.54 9.89 -5.37
C PRO A 52 10.62 10.98 -4.30
N ILE A 53 9.44 11.42 -3.84
CA ILE A 53 9.32 12.42 -2.79
C ILE A 53 9.09 11.81 -1.42
N ILE A 54 9.09 10.48 -1.32
CA ILE A 54 8.90 9.75 -0.06
C ILE A 54 10.15 8.91 0.25
N PRO A 55 10.37 8.54 1.55
CA PRO A 55 11.51 7.70 1.94
C PRO A 55 11.46 6.30 1.31
N GLU A 56 12.62 5.63 1.29
CA GLU A 56 12.77 4.33 0.62
C GLU A 56 11.93 3.20 1.23
N ASP A 57 11.70 3.24 2.53
CA ASP A 57 10.96 2.22 3.27
C ASP A 57 9.48 2.54 3.42
N CYS A 58 9.00 3.51 2.67
CA CYS A 58 7.63 4.02 2.76
C CYS A 58 6.86 3.83 1.46
N ILE A 59 5.54 3.84 1.59
CA ILE A 59 4.61 4.04 0.48
C ILE A 59 3.81 5.32 0.72
N ALA A 60 3.32 5.93 -0.36
CA ALA A 60 2.22 6.88 -0.29
C ALA A 60 0.93 6.07 -0.46
N PHE A 61 0.06 6.08 0.54
CA PHE A 61 -1.18 5.31 0.50
C PHE A 61 -2.24 6.02 -0.33
N ASP A 62 -2.89 5.29 -1.22
CA ASP A 62 -3.91 5.84 -2.12
C ASP A 62 -5.28 5.89 -1.45
N VAL A 63 -5.39 6.66 -0.37
CA VAL A 63 -6.62 6.78 0.43
C VAL A 63 -7.77 7.38 -0.39
N ASN A 64 -7.47 8.17 -1.41
CA ASN A 64 -8.48 8.83 -2.23
C ASN A 64 -9.26 7.85 -3.10
N ASN A 65 -8.62 6.76 -3.55
CA ASN A 65 -9.24 5.73 -4.36
C ASN A 65 -9.64 4.49 -3.55
N VAL A 66 -8.80 4.11 -2.59
CA VAL A 66 -9.00 2.89 -1.79
C VAL A 66 -10.02 3.09 -0.68
N GLY A 67 -10.04 4.28 -0.10
CA GLY A 67 -10.95 4.63 0.97
C GLY A 67 -10.32 4.60 2.37
N PRO A 68 -10.86 5.40 3.29
CA PRO A 68 -10.32 5.52 4.64
C PRO A 68 -10.53 4.26 5.50
N GLU A 69 -11.57 3.47 5.23
CA GLU A 69 -11.87 2.26 6.01
C GLU A 69 -10.82 1.18 5.79
N VAL A 70 -10.42 0.94 4.55
CA VAL A 70 -9.36 -0.01 4.20
C VAL A 70 -8.03 0.46 4.79
N TYR A 71 -7.73 1.74 4.67
CA TYR A 71 -6.54 2.34 5.23
C TYR A 71 -6.45 2.12 6.75
N ALA A 72 -7.52 2.43 7.47
CA ALA A 72 -7.59 2.25 8.92
C ALA A 72 -7.42 0.79 9.31
N ARG A 73 -8.05 -0.13 8.58
CA ARG A 73 -7.99 -1.56 8.87
C ARG A 73 -6.57 -2.12 8.68
N LEU A 74 -5.90 -1.75 7.60
CA LEU A 74 -4.53 -2.21 7.34
C LEU A 74 -3.54 -1.68 8.38
N ARG A 75 -3.72 -0.43 8.83
CA ARG A 75 -2.93 0.12 9.93
C ARG A 75 -3.20 -0.62 11.25
N GLN A 76 -4.46 -0.90 11.54
CA GLN A 76 -4.86 -1.64 12.73
C GLN A 76 -4.24 -3.03 12.78
N LEU A 77 -4.11 -3.68 11.63
CA LEU A 77 -3.46 -4.97 11.49
C LEU A 77 -1.92 -4.90 11.64
N GLY A 78 -1.36 -3.70 11.66
CA GLY A 78 0.07 -3.51 11.93
C GLY A 78 0.98 -3.66 10.72
N PHE A 79 0.46 -3.57 9.50
CA PHE A 79 1.26 -3.70 8.29
C PHE A 79 2.12 -2.47 8.00
N PHE A 80 1.68 -1.31 8.45
CA PHE A 80 2.42 -0.06 8.31
C PHE A 80 1.95 0.96 9.32
N GLU A 81 2.77 2.01 9.51
CA GLU A 81 2.39 3.15 10.34
C GLU A 81 2.49 4.43 9.52
N GLU A 82 1.58 5.35 9.76
CA GLU A 82 1.62 6.68 9.15
C GLU A 82 2.70 7.51 9.82
N VAL A 83 3.64 8.03 9.02
CA VAL A 83 4.78 8.82 9.53
C VAL A 83 4.76 10.24 9.02
N ASP A 84 4.02 10.52 7.95
CA ASP A 84 3.96 11.85 7.34
C ASP A 84 2.72 11.96 6.44
N THR A 85 2.50 13.14 5.91
CA THR A 85 1.50 13.41 4.87
C THR A 85 2.17 14.26 3.80
N VAL A 86 1.97 13.91 2.55
CA VAL A 86 2.48 14.70 1.42
C VAL A 86 1.34 15.17 0.54
N ASN A 87 1.54 16.32 -0.08
CA ASN A 87 0.62 16.89 -1.05
C ASN A 87 1.17 16.68 -2.44
N SER A 88 0.35 16.15 -3.35
CA SER A 88 0.69 16.02 -4.77
C SER A 88 -0.53 16.40 -5.59
N GLY A 89 -0.39 17.46 -6.39
CA GLY A 89 -1.53 18.03 -7.10
C GLY A 89 -2.56 18.58 -6.11
N PHE A 90 -3.81 18.14 -6.24
CA PHE A 90 -4.92 18.54 -5.36
C PHE A 90 -5.19 17.52 -4.24
N CYS A 91 -4.37 16.49 -4.15
CA CYS A 91 -4.59 15.39 -3.20
C CYS A 91 -3.52 15.36 -2.11
N PHE A 92 -3.93 14.91 -0.92
CA PHE A 92 -3.03 14.59 0.16
C PHE A 92 -2.92 13.08 0.29
N TYR A 93 -1.70 12.59 0.52
CA TYR A 93 -1.44 11.17 0.66
C TYR A 93 -0.73 10.90 1.99
N PRO A 94 -1.25 9.97 2.80
CA PRO A 94 -0.50 9.50 3.97
C PRO A 94 0.78 8.80 3.51
N VAL A 95 1.90 9.13 4.15
CA VAL A 95 3.17 8.42 3.95
C VAL A 95 3.29 7.39 5.04
N CYS A 96 3.42 6.14 4.66
CA CYS A 96 3.39 5.01 5.57
C CYS A 96 4.69 4.23 5.50
N LYS A 97 5.33 4.05 6.67
CA LYS A 97 6.50 3.19 6.81
C LYS A 97 6.03 1.74 6.89
N LEU A 98 6.56 0.89 6.03
CA LEU A 98 6.16 -0.50 5.91
C LEU A 98 6.81 -1.37 6.98
N ASN A 99 6.02 -2.26 7.59
CA ASN A 99 6.54 -3.40 8.33
C ASN A 99 6.76 -4.55 7.35
N LEU A 100 7.86 -4.49 6.61
CA LEU A 100 8.14 -5.45 5.54
C LEU A 100 8.22 -6.88 6.03
N LYS A 101 8.76 -7.09 7.23
CA LYS A 101 8.84 -8.43 7.80
C LYS A 101 7.45 -9.04 7.95
N LYS A 102 6.52 -8.28 8.49
CA LYS A 102 5.13 -8.73 8.66
C LYS A 102 4.41 -8.86 7.33
N ILE A 103 4.55 -7.87 6.45
CA ILE A 103 3.92 -7.89 5.13
C ILE A 103 4.33 -9.14 4.35
N LYS A 104 5.60 -9.51 4.39
CA LYS A 104 6.12 -10.69 3.69
C LYS A 104 5.50 -11.99 4.17
N GLU A 105 5.05 -12.07 5.41
CA GLU A 105 4.33 -13.26 5.91
C GLU A 105 2.98 -13.43 5.21
N TYR A 106 2.41 -12.34 4.68
CA TYR A 106 1.11 -12.28 4.02
C TYR A 106 1.22 -11.98 2.52
N ALA A 107 2.38 -12.19 1.93
CA ALA A 107 2.66 -11.85 0.54
C ALA A 107 3.08 -13.07 -0.27
N VAL A 108 2.76 -13.02 -1.54
CA VAL A 108 3.25 -13.98 -2.53
C VAL A 108 4.66 -13.62 -2.96
#